data_7880406f5b8a8af64875265bd9dd73a3
#
_entry.id   7880406f5b8a8af64875265bd9dd73a3
#
_cell.length_a   1.000
_cell.length_b   1.000
_cell.length_c   1.000
_cell.angle_alpha   90.00
_cell.angle_beta   90.00
_cell.angle_gamma   90.00
#
_symmetry.space_group_name_H-M   'P 1'
#
loop_
_entity.id
_entity.type
_entity.pdbx_description
1 polymer ?
#
loop_
_entity_poly.entity_id
_entity_poly.type
_entity_poly.pdbx_seq_one_letter_code
_entity_poly.pdbx_strand_id
1 'polypeptide(L)'
;MLTKINIKTKEIASLLREWLEKKGTADSFLWLNNKIDEISESGKERVLFSAYSAVSRHYDRQKIALSTAEINAVPVAGWNPESWTLVQLSRSLLLLSFPAQDSDRYVATLDKIIGAADVEEAIAFYQTLPLLPHPEKFQLRAAEGIRTNMTSVFKAIAHHNSYPAQYLDDLAWNQMVLKALFVGIPLQPIYGLSERNNPQLAQMLVDYARERLAANRTVSSELWELVMPFQPEVVRELREI
;
A
#
# COMPACT_ATOMS: atom_id res chain seq x y z
N MET A 1 -20.10 -4.73 -13.35
CA MET A 1 -18.87 -4.26 -12.67
C MET A 1 -18.71 -4.91 -11.29
N LEU A 2 -19.70 -4.87 -10.41
CA LEU A 2 -19.68 -5.49 -9.06
C LEU A 2 -19.31 -6.98 -9.04
N THR A 3 -19.75 -7.78 -10.02
CA THR A 3 -19.46 -9.22 -10.08
C THR A 3 -17.96 -9.50 -10.31
N LYS A 4 -17.26 -8.69 -11.13
CA LYS A 4 -15.82 -8.85 -11.39
C LYS A 4 -14.97 -8.48 -10.17
N ILE A 5 -15.36 -7.45 -9.40
CA ILE A 5 -14.67 -7.02 -8.18
C ILE A 5 -14.77 -8.12 -7.11
N ASN A 6 -15.97 -8.71 -6.93
CA ASN A 6 -16.18 -9.80 -5.98
C ASN A 6 -15.39 -11.08 -6.33
N ILE A 7 -15.22 -11.41 -7.61
CA ILE A 7 -14.42 -12.56 -8.03
C ILE A 7 -12.96 -12.34 -7.68
N LYS A 8 -12.42 -11.18 -8.06
CA LYS A 8 -11.02 -10.82 -7.80
C LYS A 8 -10.67 -10.82 -6.30
N THR A 9 -11.54 -10.25 -5.46
CA THR A 9 -11.34 -10.24 -4.00
C THR A 9 -11.33 -11.65 -3.41
N LYS A 10 -12.21 -12.54 -3.89
CA LYS A 10 -12.24 -13.94 -3.45
C LYS A 10 -10.99 -14.72 -3.87
N GLU A 11 -10.52 -14.53 -5.10
CA GLU A 11 -9.28 -15.16 -5.59
C GLU A 11 -8.07 -14.72 -4.74
N ILE A 12 -7.97 -13.43 -4.44
CA ILE A 12 -6.90 -12.90 -3.58
C ILE A 12 -7.02 -13.47 -2.16
N ALA A 13 -8.20 -13.47 -1.56
CA ALA A 13 -8.41 -14.01 -0.22
C ALA A 13 -8.04 -15.51 -0.16
N SER A 14 -8.37 -16.28 -1.19
CA SER A 14 -7.98 -17.70 -1.29
C SER A 14 -6.47 -17.86 -1.38
N LEU A 15 -5.78 -17.03 -2.17
CA LEU A 15 -4.32 -17.04 -2.30
C LEU A 15 -3.62 -16.71 -0.97
N LEU A 16 -4.06 -15.64 -0.29
CA LEU A 16 -3.52 -15.27 1.02
C LEU A 16 -3.72 -16.39 2.06
N ARG A 17 -4.90 -17.03 2.04
CA ARG A 17 -5.22 -18.13 2.93
C ARG A 17 -4.31 -19.32 2.69
N GLU A 18 -4.07 -19.70 1.44
CA GLU A 18 -3.14 -20.77 1.06
C GLU A 18 -1.70 -20.51 1.55
N TRP A 19 -1.21 -19.28 1.39
CA TRP A 19 0.11 -18.91 1.89
C TRP A 19 0.19 -18.98 3.41
N LEU A 20 -0.83 -18.49 4.12
CA LEU A 20 -0.88 -18.53 5.58
C LEU A 20 -0.98 -19.97 6.12
N GLU A 21 -1.68 -20.86 5.42
CA GLU A 21 -1.73 -22.28 5.75
C GLU A 21 -0.37 -22.95 5.58
N LYS A 22 0.34 -22.67 4.48
CA LYS A 22 1.65 -23.28 4.17
C LYS A 22 2.80 -22.73 5.01
N LYS A 23 2.74 -21.47 5.41
CA LYS A 23 3.87 -20.75 6.03
C LYS A 23 3.66 -20.48 7.53
N GLY A 24 2.43 -20.51 8.02
CA GLY A 24 2.10 -20.35 9.43
C GLY A 24 2.11 -21.67 10.21
N THR A 25 1.85 -21.61 11.51
CA THR A 25 1.61 -22.81 12.33
C THR A 25 0.16 -23.25 12.21
N ALA A 26 -0.11 -24.53 12.48
CA ALA A 26 -1.48 -25.08 12.47
C ALA A 26 -2.40 -24.33 13.44
N ASP A 27 -1.92 -24.02 14.64
CA ASP A 27 -2.69 -23.30 15.67
C ASP A 27 -3.03 -21.86 15.26
N SER A 28 -2.05 -21.14 14.69
CA SER A 28 -2.25 -19.77 14.19
C SER A 28 -3.26 -19.77 13.04
N PHE A 29 -3.16 -20.72 12.14
CA PHE A 29 -4.06 -20.84 10.99
C PHE A 29 -5.47 -21.22 11.42
N LEU A 30 -5.62 -22.15 12.37
CA LEU A 30 -6.92 -22.51 12.94
C LEU A 30 -7.60 -21.31 13.62
N TRP A 31 -6.83 -20.57 14.45
CA TRP A 31 -7.33 -19.34 15.08
C TRP A 31 -7.83 -18.34 14.05
N LEU A 32 -7.04 -18.09 13.00
CA LEU A 32 -7.38 -17.13 11.95
C LEU A 32 -8.64 -17.53 11.20
N ASN A 33 -8.78 -18.81 10.82
CA ASN A 33 -9.97 -19.32 10.14
C ASN A 33 -11.24 -19.15 10.98
N ASN A 34 -11.17 -19.49 12.27
CA ASN A 34 -12.30 -19.28 13.19
C ASN A 34 -12.69 -17.79 13.25
N LYS A 35 -11.71 -16.87 13.21
CA LYS A 35 -11.99 -15.42 13.19
C LYS A 35 -12.57 -14.94 11.86
N ILE A 36 -12.10 -15.46 10.72
CA ILE A 36 -12.65 -15.19 9.40
C ILE A 36 -14.12 -15.61 9.35
N ASP A 37 -14.44 -16.81 9.80
CA ASP A 37 -15.81 -17.33 9.79
C ASP A 37 -16.70 -16.49 10.72
N GLU A 38 -16.26 -16.19 11.94
CA GLU A 38 -17.00 -15.32 12.87
C GLU A 38 -17.24 -13.91 12.31
N ILE A 39 -16.26 -13.31 11.62
CA ILE A 39 -16.39 -11.99 11.00
C ILE A 39 -17.38 -12.03 9.84
N SER A 40 -17.24 -12.99 8.94
CA SER A 40 -18.06 -13.09 7.73
C SER A 40 -19.52 -13.42 8.03
N GLU A 41 -19.79 -14.25 9.03
CA GLU A 41 -21.14 -14.63 9.45
C GLU A 41 -21.84 -13.55 10.27
N SER A 42 -21.13 -13.00 11.26
CA SER A 42 -21.74 -12.02 12.17
C SER A 42 -21.80 -10.60 11.62
N GLY A 43 -20.84 -10.22 10.76
CA GLY A 43 -20.64 -8.85 10.29
C GLY A 43 -20.44 -7.84 11.41
N LYS A 44 -19.99 -8.26 12.61
CA LYS A 44 -19.83 -7.38 13.76
C LYS A 44 -18.46 -6.70 13.73
N GLU A 45 -18.44 -5.37 13.70
CA GLU A 45 -17.22 -4.55 13.74
C GLU A 45 -16.30 -4.94 14.92
N ARG A 46 -16.87 -5.14 16.11
CA ARG A 46 -16.11 -5.49 17.31
C ARG A 46 -15.30 -6.79 17.13
N VAL A 47 -15.84 -7.76 16.39
CA VAL A 47 -15.13 -9.03 16.15
C VAL A 47 -13.92 -8.78 15.24
N LEU A 48 -14.11 -8.00 14.16
CA LEU A 48 -13.03 -7.61 13.27
C LEU A 48 -11.94 -6.82 14.02
N PHE A 49 -12.31 -5.80 14.80
CA PHE A 49 -11.35 -4.96 15.54
C PHE A 49 -10.52 -5.79 16.52
N SER A 50 -11.19 -6.65 17.30
CA SER A 50 -10.54 -7.53 18.26
C SER A 50 -9.59 -8.52 17.61
N ALA A 51 -10.00 -9.11 16.47
CA ALA A 51 -9.17 -10.03 15.70
C ALA A 51 -7.98 -9.33 15.08
N TYR A 52 -8.18 -8.14 14.45
CA TYR A 52 -7.14 -7.36 13.77
C TYR A 52 -5.99 -6.99 14.72
N SER A 53 -6.31 -6.51 15.92
CA SER A 53 -5.29 -6.19 16.94
C SER A 53 -4.67 -7.44 17.59
N ALA A 54 -5.40 -8.57 17.65
CA ALA A 54 -4.88 -9.79 18.24
C ALA A 54 -3.92 -10.58 17.36
N VAL A 55 -3.82 -10.29 16.03
CA VAL A 55 -2.99 -11.05 15.08
C VAL A 55 -1.56 -11.23 15.58
N SER A 56 -0.94 -10.17 16.11
CA SER A 56 0.45 -10.21 16.61
C SER A 56 0.70 -11.13 17.82
N ARG A 57 -0.36 -11.66 18.44
CA ARG A 57 -0.26 -12.67 19.51
C ARG A 57 -0.26 -14.10 18.97
N HIS A 58 -0.68 -14.28 17.71
CA HIS A 58 -0.83 -15.59 17.08
C HIS A 58 0.15 -15.82 15.94
N TYR A 59 0.68 -14.76 15.33
CA TYR A 59 1.65 -14.83 14.25
C TYR A 59 2.91 -14.07 14.59
N ASP A 60 4.07 -14.66 14.25
CA ASP A 60 5.35 -14.02 14.37
C ASP A 60 5.55 -12.97 13.25
N ARG A 61 6.45 -12.00 13.52
CA ARG A 61 6.90 -11.01 12.54
C ARG A 61 7.86 -11.58 11.49
N GLN A 62 7.77 -12.89 11.25
CA GLN A 62 8.56 -13.55 10.23
C GLN A 62 8.12 -13.08 8.85
N LYS A 63 9.09 -12.76 8.00
CA LYS A 63 8.82 -12.47 6.60
C LYS A 63 8.30 -13.72 5.90
N ILE A 64 7.29 -13.53 5.05
CA ILE A 64 6.83 -14.60 4.20
C ILE A 64 7.89 -14.86 3.11
N ALA A 65 8.45 -16.06 3.08
CA ALA A 65 9.36 -16.46 2.03
C ALA A 65 8.54 -16.98 0.84
N LEU A 66 8.18 -16.11 -0.10
CA LEU A 66 7.51 -16.48 -1.34
C LEU A 66 8.51 -16.85 -2.41
N SER A 67 8.22 -17.92 -3.16
CA SER A 67 8.92 -18.26 -4.38
C SER A 67 8.56 -17.30 -5.51
N THR A 68 9.40 -17.22 -6.54
CA THR A 68 9.09 -16.41 -7.75
C THR A 68 7.77 -16.84 -8.40
N ALA A 69 7.44 -18.13 -8.37
CA ALA A 69 6.17 -18.64 -8.90
C ALA A 69 4.97 -18.13 -8.09
N GLU A 70 5.06 -18.09 -6.76
CA GLU A 70 4.02 -17.55 -5.88
C GLU A 70 3.82 -16.05 -6.10
N ILE A 71 4.91 -15.28 -6.26
CA ILE A 71 4.85 -13.84 -6.57
C ILE A 71 4.18 -13.60 -7.94
N ASN A 72 4.57 -14.37 -8.96
CA ASN A 72 4.00 -14.24 -10.30
C ASN A 72 2.53 -14.68 -10.40
N ALA A 73 2.05 -15.48 -9.47
CA ALA A 73 0.64 -15.88 -9.39
C ALA A 73 -0.28 -14.80 -8.83
N VAL A 74 0.28 -13.68 -8.32
CA VAL A 74 -0.51 -12.57 -7.77
C VAL A 74 -1.35 -11.91 -8.87
N PRO A 75 -2.69 -11.88 -8.74
CA PRO A 75 -3.57 -11.36 -9.78
C PRO A 75 -3.71 -9.83 -9.78
N VAL A 76 -2.83 -9.11 -9.07
CA VAL A 76 -2.87 -7.64 -8.91
C VAL A 76 -1.55 -7.05 -9.37
N ALA A 77 -1.58 -6.40 -10.53
CA ALA A 77 -0.41 -5.72 -11.07
C ALA A 77 0.11 -4.65 -10.09
N GLY A 78 1.44 -4.60 -9.91
CA GLY A 78 2.10 -3.61 -9.06
C GLY A 78 1.94 -3.84 -7.55
N TRP A 79 1.28 -4.91 -7.13
CA TRP A 79 1.25 -5.34 -5.73
C TRP A 79 2.24 -6.47 -5.52
N ASN A 80 3.21 -6.28 -4.63
CA ASN A 80 4.22 -7.29 -4.33
C ASN A 80 4.39 -7.47 -2.81
N PRO A 81 3.97 -8.63 -2.27
CA PRO A 81 4.05 -8.94 -0.85
C PRO A 81 5.37 -9.59 -0.41
N GLU A 82 6.42 -9.63 -1.25
CA GLU A 82 7.69 -10.32 -0.97
C GLU A 82 8.31 -9.91 0.38
N SER A 83 8.19 -8.63 0.75
CA SER A 83 8.72 -8.11 2.01
C SER A 83 7.77 -8.23 3.21
N TRP A 84 6.57 -8.77 3.00
CA TRP A 84 5.53 -8.81 4.02
C TRP A 84 5.81 -9.86 5.09
N THR A 85 5.20 -9.66 6.25
CA THR A 85 5.19 -10.63 7.34
C THR A 85 3.89 -11.43 7.37
N LEU A 86 3.89 -12.57 8.07
CA LEU A 86 2.67 -13.33 8.31
C LEU A 86 1.60 -12.51 9.04
N VAL A 87 2.02 -11.60 9.93
CA VAL A 87 1.12 -10.64 10.60
C VAL A 87 0.41 -9.75 9.60
N GLN A 88 1.13 -9.17 8.64
CA GLN A 88 0.55 -8.29 7.62
C GLN A 88 -0.44 -9.04 6.72
N LEU A 89 -0.08 -10.24 6.27
CA LEU A 89 -0.98 -11.08 5.48
C LEU A 89 -2.25 -11.48 6.22
N SER A 90 -2.13 -11.87 7.49
CA SER A 90 -3.28 -12.23 8.33
C SER A 90 -4.21 -11.04 8.52
N ARG A 91 -3.67 -9.86 8.79
CA ARG A 91 -4.45 -8.62 8.90
C ARG A 91 -5.16 -8.29 7.58
N SER A 92 -4.47 -8.43 6.44
CA SER A 92 -5.08 -8.22 5.11
C SER A 92 -6.27 -9.17 4.89
N LEU A 93 -6.10 -10.45 5.22
CA LEU A 93 -7.16 -11.44 5.06
C LEU A 93 -8.37 -11.15 5.95
N LEU A 94 -8.16 -10.67 7.19
CA LEU A 94 -9.25 -10.24 8.07
C LEU A 94 -10.03 -9.05 7.50
N LEU A 95 -9.35 -8.04 6.91
CA LEU A 95 -10.02 -6.91 6.26
C LEU A 95 -10.88 -7.37 5.07
N LEU A 96 -10.37 -8.30 4.27
CA LEU A 96 -11.09 -8.87 3.12
C LEU A 96 -12.26 -9.77 3.53
N SER A 97 -12.29 -10.27 4.76
CA SER A 97 -13.33 -11.15 5.28
C SER A 97 -14.56 -10.39 5.80
N PHE A 98 -14.45 -9.09 6.03
CA PHE A 98 -15.59 -8.29 6.49
C PHE A 98 -16.62 -8.11 5.35
N PRO A 99 -17.93 -8.22 5.63
CA PRO A 99 -18.97 -8.10 4.61
C PRO A 99 -18.94 -6.75 3.89
N ALA A 100 -18.78 -6.79 2.55
CA ALA A 100 -18.58 -5.61 1.71
C ALA A 100 -19.78 -5.30 0.79
N GLN A 101 -20.95 -5.91 1.03
CA GLN A 101 -22.17 -5.67 0.24
C GLN A 101 -22.68 -4.23 0.41
N ASP A 102 -22.60 -3.70 1.63
CA ASP A 102 -22.82 -2.30 1.94
C ASP A 102 -21.45 -1.59 1.95
N SER A 103 -21.18 -0.88 0.86
CA SER A 103 -19.89 -0.21 0.66
C SER A 103 -19.62 0.90 1.68
N ASP A 104 -20.66 1.64 2.10
CA ASP A 104 -20.50 2.75 3.04
C ASP A 104 -20.19 2.22 4.43
N ARG A 105 -20.90 1.17 4.85
CA ARG A 105 -20.61 0.48 6.10
C ARG A 105 -19.21 -0.14 6.09
N TYR A 106 -18.82 -0.79 4.98
CA TYR A 106 -17.49 -1.38 4.85
C TYR A 106 -16.39 -0.33 5.03
N VAL A 107 -16.46 0.77 4.29
CA VAL A 107 -15.48 1.87 4.37
C VAL A 107 -15.46 2.49 5.77
N ALA A 108 -16.62 2.81 6.33
CA ALA A 108 -16.72 3.39 7.67
C ALA A 108 -16.14 2.47 8.76
N THR A 109 -16.31 1.15 8.61
CA THR A 109 -15.73 0.17 9.54
C THR A 109 -14.21 0.15 9.45
N LEU A 110 -13.65 0.14 8.23
CA LEU A 110 -12.22 0.16 8.01
C LEU A 110 -11.58 1.50 8.43
N ASP A 111 -12.29 2.60 8.25
CA ASP A 111 -11.86 3.93 8.73
C ASP A 111 -11.73 3.99 10.26
N LYS A 112 -12.59 3.30 11.00
CA LYS A 112 -12.45 3.18 12.45
C LYS A 112 -11.22 2.35 12.84
N ILE A 113 -10.90 1.29 12.10
CA ILE A 113 -9.67 0.49 12.31
C ILE A 113 -8.45 1.38 12.17
N ILE A 114 -8.31 2.05 11.03
CA ILE A 114 -7.10 2.85 10.77
C ILE A 114 -7.01 4.07 11.70
N GLY A 115 -8.14 4.62 12.14
CA GLY A 115 -8.18 5.73 13.09
C GLY A 115 -7.66 5.37 14.49
N ALA A 116 -7.67 4.09 14.86
CA ALA A 116 -7.17 3.57 16.14
C ALA A 116 -5.89 2.72 16.00
N ALA A 117 -5.39 2.54 14.78
CA ALA A 117 -4.30 1.64 14.47
C ALA A 117 -2.96 2.08 15.04
N ASP A 118 -2.18 1.13 15.55
CA ASP A 118 -0.75 1.33 15.75
C ASP A 118 0.01 1.35 14.41
N VAL A 119 1.32 1.61 14.46
CA VAL A 119 2.16 1.73 13.24
C VAL A 119 2.12 0.46 12.39
N GLU A 120 2.16 -0.73 12.99
CA GLU A 120 2.17 -2.00 12.26
C GLU A 120 0.79 -2.36 11.70
N GLU A 121 -0.25 -2.01 12.43
CA GLU A 121 -1.63 -2.10 11.97
C GLU A 121 -1.88 -1.18 10.78
N ALA A 122 -1.39 0.06 10.84
CA ALA A 122 -1.47 1.02 9.75
C ALA A 122 -0.69 0.55 8.50
N ILE A 123 0.51 0.01 8.67
CA ILE A 123 1.29 -0.56 7.57
C ILE A 123 0.48 -1.66 6.86
N ALA A 124 -0.06 -2.64 7.61
CA ALA A 124 -0.85 -3.72 7.05
C ALA A 124 -2.10 -3.21 6.31
N PHE A 125 -2.79 -2.21 6.87
CA PHE A 125 -3.94 -1.58 6.24
C PHE A 125 -3.56 -0.96 4.89
N TYR A 126 -2.57 -0.07 4.86
CA TYR A 126 -2.19 0.65 3.64
C TYR A 126 -1.63 -0.27 2.55
N GLN A 127 -0.90 -1.30 2.92
CA GLN A 127 -0.44 -2.34 1.98
C GLN A 127 -1.61 -3.14 1.37
N THR A 128 -2.74 -3.23 2.08
CA THR A 128 -3.93 -3.95 1.61
C THR A 128 -4.81 -3.14 0.66
N LEU A 129 -4.65 -1.81 0.58
CA LEU A 129 -5.52 -0.93 -0.22
C LEU A 129 -5.82 -1.44 -1.65
N PRO A 130 -4.83 -1.93 -2.45
CA PRO A 130 -5.10 -2.39 -3.81
C PRO A 130 -5.93 -3.68 -3.88
N LEU A 131 -6.13 -4.35 -2.74
CA LEU A 131 -6.88 -5.60 -2.62
C LEU A 131 -8.31 -5.39 -2.14
N LEU A 132 -8.59 -4.25 -1.49
CA LEU A 132 -9.86 -3.98 -0.82
C LEU A 132 -11.02 -3.86 -1.83
N PRO A 133 -12.22 -4.33 -1.47
CA PRO A 133 -13.46 -3.94 -2.15
C PRO A 133 -13.66 -2.42 -2.12
N HIS A 134 -14.30 -1.87 -3.17
CA HIS A 134 -14.62 -0.45 -3.27
C HIS A 134 -13.40 0.48 -3.15
N PRO A 135 -12.29 0.19 -3.86
CA PRO A 135 -11.03 0.90 -3.65
C PRO A 135 -11.14 2.41 -3.93
N GLU A 136 -12.03 2.83 -4.82
CA GLU A 136 -12.30 4.23 -5.14
C GLU A 136 -12.78 5.06 -3.93
N LYS A 137 -13.31 4.42 -2.90
CA LYS A 137 -13.80 5.09 -1.69
C LYS A 137 -12.71 5.38 -0.65
N PHE A 138 -11.50 4.86 -0.83
CA PHE A 138 -10.39 5.06 0.12
C PHE A 138 -9.41 6.17 -0.29
N GLN A 139 -9.70 6.97 -1.31
CA GLN A 139 -8.81 8.03 -1.82
C GLN A 139 -8.41 9.04 -0.74
N LEU A 140 -9.37 9.55 0.02
CA LEU A 140 -9.10 10.49 1.12
C LEU A 140 -8.22 9.85 2.19
N ARG A 141 -8.48 8.59 2.54
CA ARG A 141 -7.69 7.84 3.52
C ARG A 141 -6.27 7.62 3.05
N ALA A 142 -6.07 7.27 1.78
CA ALA A 142 -4.73 7.13 1.19
C ALA A 142 -3.98 8.48 1.18
N ALA A 143 -4.64 9.56 0.81
CA ALA A 143 -4.06 10.90 0.84
C ALA A 143 -3.66 11.36 2.25
N GLU A 144 -4.43 11.02 3.28
CA GLU A 144 -4.06 11.25 4.69
C GLU A 144 -2.84 10.41 5.10
N GLY A 145 -2.81 9.14 4.70
CA GLY A 145 -1.66 8.27 4.96
C GLY A 145 -0.37 8.77 4.31
N ILE A 146 -0.44 9.37 3.13
CA ILE A 146 0.71 10.00 2.47
C ILE A 146 1.25 11.19 3.30
N ARG A 147 0.40 11.90 4.03
CA ARG A 147 0.83 13.04 4.87
C ARG A 147 1.52 12.63 6.18
N THR A 148 1.51 11.35 6.54
CA THR A 148 2.15 10.87 7.78
C THR A 148 3.63 11.21 7.83
N ASN A 149 4.14 11.47 9.04
CA ASN A 149 5.58 11.61 9.29
C ASN A 149 6.28 10.27 9.57
N MET A 150 5.53 9.17 9.63
CA MET A 150 6.06 7.82 9.83
C MET A 150 6.50 7.23 8.49
N THR A 151 7.82 7.22 8.23
CA THR A 151 8.39 6.75 6.96
C THR A 151 7.97 5.32 6.62
N SER A 152 7.81 4.42 7.58
CA SER A 152 7.37 3.04 7.35
C SER A 152 5.93 2.95 6.85
N VAL A 153 5.02 3.77 7.37
CA VAL A 153 3.63 3.87 6.90
C VAL A 153 3.60 4.48 5.51
N PHE A 154 4.35 5.56 5.28
CA PHE A 154 4.46 6.17 3.96
C PHE A 154 4.98 5.17 2.91
N LYS A 155 6.02 4.39 3.23
CA LYS A 155 6.54 3.32 2.35
C LYS A 155 5.48 2.26 2.03
N ALA A 156 4.63 1.89 2.99
CA ALA A 156 3.56 0.92 2.78
C ALA A 156 2.52 1.39 1.74
N ILE A 157 2.37 2.71 1.57
CA ILE A 157 1.49 3.29 0.54
C ILE A 157 2.23 3.43 -0.79
N ALA A 158 3.47 3.91 -0.76
CA ALA A 158 4.19 4.32 -1.96
C ALA A 158 4.85 3.14 -2.71
N HIS A 159 5.38 2.14 -1.98
CA HIS A 159 6.18 1.07 -2.56
C HIS A 159 5.40 -0.22 -2.76
N HIS A 160 5.61 -0.88 -3.91
CA HIS A 160 5.02 -2.18 -4.24
C HIS A 160 3.50 -2.21 -4.08
N ASN A 161 2.87 -1.07 -4.32
CA ASN A 161 1.46 -0.81 -4.09
C ASN A 161 0.89 -0.07 -5.30
N SER A 162 -0.01 -0.71 -6.02
CA SER A 162 -0.62 -0.11 -7.21
C SER A 162 -1.72 0.91 -6.92
N TYR A 163 -2.15 1.02 -5.66
CA TYR A 163 -3.26 1.89 -5.29
C TYR A 163 -3.03 3.36 -5.64
N PRO A 164 -1.87 3.97 -5.31
CA PRO A 164 -1.60 5.37 -5.64
C PRO A 164 -1.70 5.67 -7.14
N ALA A 165 -1.13 4.80 -7.98
CA ALA A 165 -1.16 4.99 -9.43
C ALA A 165 -2.57 4.88 -10.02
N GLN A 166 -3.45 4.09 -9.40
CA GLN A 166 -4.81 3.81 -9.91
C GLN A 166 -5.87 4.78 -9.38
N TYR A 167 -5.70 5.32 -8.18
CA TYR A 167 -6.78 6.00 -7.47
C TYR A 167 -6.45 7.40 -6.96
N LEU A 168 -5.18 7.81 -6.84
CA LEU A 168 -4.88 9.20 -6.48
C LEU A 168 -5.07 10.13 -7.66
N ASP A 169 -5.54 11.35 -7.39
CA ASP A 169 -5.47 12.43 -8.37
C ASP A 169 -4.02 12.87 -8.62
N ASP A 170 -3.80 13.69 -9.64
CA ASP A 170 -2.45 14.10 -10.03
C ASP A 170 -1.76 14.93 -8.94
N LEU A 171 -2.50 15.72 -8.18
CA LEU A 171 -1.93 16.53 -7.11
C LEU A 171 -1.40 15.64 -5.98
N ALA A 172 -2.21 14.70 -5.48
CA ALA A 172 -1.81 13.78 -4.42
C ALA A 172 -0.69 12.83 -4.89
N TRP A 173 -0.75 12.38 -6.15
CA TRP A 173 0.32 11.60 -6.78
C TRP A 173 1.65 12.37 -6.80
N ASN A 174 1.65 13.58 -7.35
CA ASN A 174 2.85 14.41 -7.46
C ASN A 174 3.46 14.73 -6.09
N GLN A 175 2.60 15.04 -5.11
CA GLN A 175 3.04 15.26 -3.73
C GLN A 175 3.64 14.00 -3.10
N MET A 176 3.10 12.81 -3.39
CA MET A 176 3.67 11.54 -2.90
C MET A 176 5.07 11.32 -3.49
N VAL A 177 5.26 11.51 -4.79
CA VAL A 177 6.55 11.32 -5.46
C VAL A 177 7.60 12.32 -4.93
N LEU A 178 7.22 13.59 -4.82
CA LEU A 178 8.10 14.63 -4.25
C LEU A 178 8.48 14.31 -2.81
N LYS A 179 7.51 13.85 -1.99
CA LYS A 179 7.76 13.46 -0.61
C LYS A 179 8.69 12.25 -0.51
N ALA A 180 8.62 11.29 -1.43
CA ALA A 180 9.53 10.15 -1.44
C ALA A 180 11.00 10.60 -1.52
N LEU A 181 11.30 11.56 -2.39
CA LEU A 181 12.62 12.20 -2.47
C LEU A 181 12.97 12.99 -1.21
N PHE A 182 12.01 13.72 -0.67
CA PHE A 182 12.23 14.52 0.54
C PHE A 182 12.59 13.68 1.76
N VAL A 183 11.91 12.53 1.95
CA VAL A 183 12.18 11.60 3.07
C VAL A 183 13.29 10.59 2.76
N GLY A 184 13.87 10.63 1.56
CA GLY A 184 15.02 9.81 1.18
C GLY A 184 14.68 8.34 0.91
N ILE A 185 13.48 8.02 0.46
CA ILE A 185 13.16 6.67 0.00
C ILE A 185 13.29 6.57 -1.53
N PRO A 186 13.74 5.43 -2.07
CA PRO A 186 13.91 5.26 -3.53
C PRO A 186 12.59 5.39 -4.28
N LEU A 187 12.65 5.88 -5.50
CA LEU A 187 11.47 6.01 -6.38
C LEU A 187 11.18 4.72 -7.16
N GLN A 188 12.21 3.95 -7.48
CA GLN A 188 12.09 2.75 -8.32
C GLN A 188 10.97 1.78 -7.88
N PRO A 189 10.70 1.53 -6.57
CA PRO A 189 9.62 0.65 -6.17
C PRO A 189 8.21 1.26 -6.25
N ILE A 190 8.06 2.52 -6.69
CA ILE A 190 6.76 3.16 -6.89
C ILE A 190 6.15 2.66 -8.19
N TYR A 191 5.03 1.93 -8.10
CA TYR A 191 4.33 1.41 -9.27
C TYR A 191 3.69 2.53 -10.09
N GLY A 192 3.82 2.47 -11.41
CA GLY A 192 3.20 3.43 -12.34
C GLY A 192 3.94 4.77 -12.43
N LEU A 193 5.21 4.83 -11.96
CA LEU A 193 5.97 6.07 -11.92
C LEU A 193 6.19 6.67 -13.33
N SER A 194 6.53 5.85 -14.29
CA SER A 194 6.74 6.29 -15.69
C SER A 194 5.43 6.69 -16.37
N GLU A 195 4.37 5.91 -16.16
CA GLU A 195 3.05 6.11 -16.77
C GLU A 195 2.33 7.35 -16.24
N ARG A 196 2.59 7.71 -14.98
CA ARG A 196 2.00 8.88 -14.33
C ARG A 196 2.94 10.07 -14.21
N ASN A 197 4.12 9.97 -14.83
CA ASN A 197 5.01 11.13 -14.93
C ASN A 197 4.36 12.23 -15.79
N ASN A 198 4.43 13.48 -15.33
CA ASN A 198 3.72 14.59 -15.98
C ASN A 198 4.50 15.92 -15.85
N PRO A 199 4.19 16.93 -16.69
CA PRO A 199 4.91 18.20 -16.69
C PRO A 199 4.87 18.95 -15.35
N GLN A 200 3.75 18.85 -14.60
CA GLN A 200 3.61 19.49 -13.31
C GLN A 200 4.52 18.85 -12.27
N LEU A 201 4.61 17.51 -12.25
CA LEU A 201 5.55 16.78 -11.40
C LEU A 201 6.98 17.19 -11.75
N ALA A 202 7.34 17.22 -13.04
CA ALA A 202 8.67 17.62 -13.49
C ALA A 202 9.02 19.03 -13.00
N GLN A 203 8.09 20.00 -13.06
CA GLN A 203 8.31 21.33 -12.54
C GLN A 203 8.53 21.33 -11.02
N MET A 204 7.72 20.63 -10.24
CA MET A 204 7.90 20.49 -8.79
C MET A 204 9.27 19.89 -8.44
N LEU A 205 9.74 18.92 -9.20
CA LEU A 205 11.03 18.29 -9.02
C LEU A 205 12.20 19.22 -9.38
N VAL A 206 12.07 20.05 -10.41
CA VAL A 206 13.05 21.10 -10.74
C VAL A 206 13.17 22.12 -9.60
N ASP A 207 12.04 22.58 -9.07
CA ASP A 207 12.04 23.54 -7.98
C ASP A 207 12.71 22.95 -6.72
N TYR A 208 12.39 21.70 -6.38
CA TYR A 208 13.04 20.96 -5.31
C TYR A 208 14.56 20.79 -5.56
N ALA A 209 14.96 20.46 -6.79
CA ALA A 209 16.39 20.33 -7.13
C ALA A 209 17.14 21.65 -6.94
N ARG A 210 16.56 22.77 -7.39
CA ARG A 210 17.15 24.12 -7.19
C ARG A 210 17.32 24.46 -5.72
N GLU A 211 16.33 24.19 -4.90
CA GLU A 211 16.45 24.40 -3.43
C GLU A 211 17.56 23.54 -2.82
N ARG A 212 17.68 22.28 -3.24
CA ARG A 212 18.75 21.38 -2.78
C ARG A 212 20.13 21.90 -3.14
N LEU A 213 20.33 22.24 -4.41
CA LEU A 213 21.61 22.74 -4.93
C LEU A 213 21.99 24.08 -4.30
N ALA A 214 21.04 25.01 -4.13
CA ALA A 214 21.28 26.28 -3.44
C ALA A 214 21.71 26.09 -1.96
N ALA A 215 21.31 24.97 -1.34
CA ALA A 215 21.72 24.57 0.01
C ALA A 215 22.99 23.68 0.02
N ASN A 216 23.70 23.52 -1.08
CA ASN A 216 24.84 22.61 -1.27
C ASN A 216 24.53 21.15 -0.88
N ARG A 217 23.31 20.68 -1.22
CA ARG A 217 22.86 19.31 -0.97
C ARG A 217 22.77 18.55 -2.29
N THR A 218 23.09 17.26 -2.24
CA THR A 218 23.00 16.37 -3.40
C THR A 218 21.55 16.16 -3.85
N VAL A 219 21.35 15.98 -5.15
CA VAL A 219 20.06 15.64 -5.78
C VAL A 219 20.12 14.18 -6.25
N SER A 220 19.05 13.41 -6.00
CA SER A 220 18.95 12.01 -6.44
C SER A 220 18.98 11.91 -7.96
N SER A 221 19.69 10.91 -8.49
CA SER A 221 19.68 10.61 -9.94
C SER A 221 18.28 10.27 -10.46
N GLU A 222 17.46 9.58 -9.65
CA GLU A 222 16.08 9.22 -10.00
C GLU A 222 15.19 10.45 -10.32
N LEU A 223 15.46 11.59 -9.67
CA LEU A 223 14.75 12.84 -9.94
C LEU A 223 14.97 13.27 -11.40
N TRP A 224 16.22 13.22 -11.85
CA TRP A 224 16.55 13.67 -13.22
C TRP A 224 15.92 12.80 -14.30
N GLU A 225 15.72 11.52 -14.05
CA GLU A 225 15.01 10.61 -14.95
C GLU A 225 13.55 11.04 -15.17
N LEU A 226 12.90 11.58 -14.15
CA LEU A 226 11.53 12.08 -14.25
C LEU A 226 11.44 13.47 -14.89
N VAL A 227 12.44 14.30 -14.72
CA VAL A 227 12.47 15.66 -15.31
C VAL A 227 12.88 15.65 -16.78
N MET A 228 13.81 14.76 -17.16
CA MET A 228 14.39 14.70 -18.49
C MET A 228 13.38 14.69 -19.66
N PRO A 229 12.25 13.95 -19.61
CA PRO A 229 11.28 13.92 -20.68
C PRO A 229 10.58 15.26 -20.97
N PHE A 230 10.55 16.16 -19.99
CA PHE A 230 9.81 17.42 -20.08
C PHE A 230 10.71 18.66 -20.13
N GLN A 231 11.86 18.63 -19.46
CA GLN A 231 12.75 19.77 -19.29
C GLN A 231 14.24 19.37 -19.46
N PRO A 232 14.65 18.83 -20.63
CA PRO A 232 16.01 18.31 -20.83
C PRO A 232 17.10 19.38 -20.69
N GLU A 233 16.84 20.62 -21.09
CA GLU A 233 17.80 21.72 -20.98
C GLU A 233 18.06 22.09 -19.53
N VAL A 234 17.01 22.13 -18.69
CA VAL A 234 17.13 22.39 -17.26
C VAL A 234 17.94 21.29 -16.56
N VAL A 235 17.76 20.04 -16.97
CA VAL A 235 18.55 18.91 -16.42
C VAL A 235 20.03 19.08 -16.76
N ARG A 236 20.38 19.48 -17.99
CA ARG A 236 21.78 19.73 -18.37
C ARG A 236 22.37 20.85 -17.52
N GLU A 237 21.71 22.01 -17.45
CA GLU A 237 22.13 23.16 -16.66
C GLU A 237 22.38 22.79 -15.19
N LEU A 238 21.43 22.14 -14.53
CA LEU A 238 21.51 21.89 -13.09
C LEU A 238 22.43 20.73 -12.69
N ARG A 239 22.80 19.85 -13.63
CA ARG A 239 23.77 18.76 -13.37
C ARG A 239 25.22 19.18 -13.55
N GLU A 240 25.49 20.35 -14.12
CA GLU A 240 26.82 20.92 -14.29
C GLU A 240 27.27 21.76 -13.06
N ILE A 241 26.34 22.04 -12.14
CA ILE A 241 26.58 22.74 -10.88
C ILE A 241 27.07 21.75 -9.81
#